data_ce03a97260f7421006e548bc6aae783a
#
_entry.id   ce03a97260f7421006e548bc6aae783a
#
_cell.length_a   1.000
_cell.length_b   1.000
_cell.length_c   1.000
_cell.angle_alpha   90.00
_cell.angle_beta   90.00
_cell.angle_gamma   90.00
#
_symmetry.space_group_name_H-M   'P 1'
#
loop_
_entity.id
_entity.type
_entity.pdbx_description
1 polymer ?
#
loop_
_entity_poly.entity_id
_entity_poly.type
_entity_poly.pdbx_seq_one_letter_code
_entity_poly.pdbx_strand_id
1 'polypeptide(L)'
;MTNREFCLERRKRERKAFVNVLRAVPPAKLDYRPHPRSRTAAELAWLIAHADSALIPLIEKGSVEWKEEPAPAKVEEIVAMYERTAKAVDDLIARTSDTTWEQKGKFFFGTPEPWEDTVQNFVWGFFHDAIHHRGQLTTYLRPMGSKVPSIYGPSGDDPGV
;
A
#
# COMPACT_ATOMS: atom_id res chain seq x y z
N MET A 1 20.69 -13.05 6.39
CA MET A 1 19.57 -12.21 5.87
C MET A 1 19.31 -11.13 6.89
N THR A 2 19.52 -9.88 6.50
CA THR A 2 19.27 -8.70 7.34
C THR A 2 17.76 -8.43 7.44
N ASN A 3 17.34 -7.56 8.40
CA ASN A 3 15.95 -7.10 8.48
C ASN A 3 15.49 -6.44 7.17
N ARG A 4 16.34 -5.62 6.56
CA ARG A 4 16.08 -4.94 5.28
C ARG A 4 15.87 -5.94 4.13
N GLU A 5 16.71 -6.94 4.01
CA GLU A 5 16.57 -8.00 2.99
C GLU A 5 15.29 -8.81 3.20
N PHE A 6 14.96 -9.13 4.44
CA PHE A 6 13.72 -9.84 4.77
C PHE A 6 12.49 -9.00 4.43
N CYS A 7 12.49 -7.71 4.79
CA CYS A 7 11.42 -6.78 4.43
C CYS A 7 11.19 -6.74 2.92
N LEU A 8 12.27 -6.57 2.15
CA LEU A 8 12.21 -6.52 0.68
C LEU A 8 11.64 -7.82 0.08
N GLU A 9 12.08 -8.98 0.61
CA GLU A 9 11.55 -10.28 0.18
C GLU A 9 10.05 -10.39 0.45
N ARG A 10 9.59 -10.01 1.65
CA ARG A 10 8.17 -10.04 2.01
C ARG A 10 7.34 -9.12 1.12
N ARG A 11 7.78 -7.89 0.89
CA ARG A 11 7.11 -6.94 0.00
C ARG A 11 6.95 -7.49 -1.43
N LYS A 12 8.01 -8.08 -1.99
CA LYS A 12 7.98 -8.68 -3.34
C LYS A 12 7.00 -9.85 -3.44
N ARG A 13 6.93 -10.69 -2.41
CA ARG A 13 5.98 -11.84 -2.36
C ARG A 13 4.52 -11.37 -2.33
N GLU A 14 4.22 -10.28 -1.63
CA GLU A 14 2.86 -9.75 -1.51
C GLU A 14 2.36 -9.03 -2.77
N ARG A 15 3.25 -8.61 -3.66
CA ARG A 15 2.92 -7.75 -4.81
C ARG A 15 1.78 -8.31 -5.68
N LYS A 16 1.82 -9.61 -6.00
CA LYS A 16 0.78 -10.26 -6.81
C LYS A 16 -0.59 -10.18 -6.13
N ALA A 17 -0.66 -10.39 -4.82
CA ALA A 17 -1.90 -10.33 -4.08
C ALA A 17 -2.49 -8.92 -4.06
N PHE A 18 -1.66 -7.87 -3.91
CA PHE A 18 -2.12 -6.49 -4.03
C PHE A 18 -2.70 -6.19 -5.41
N VAL A 19 -1.96 -6.52 -6.48
CA VAL A 19 -2.41 -6.30 -7.86
C VAL A 19 -3.73 -7.01 -8.14
N ASN A 20 -3.87 -8.27 -7.70
CA ASN A 20 -5.09 -9.04 -7.90
C ASN A 20 -6.31 -8.41 -7.20
N VAL A 21 -6.13 -7.93 -5.96
CA VAL A 21 -7.21 -7.28 -5.21
C VAL A 21 -7.58 -5.93 -5.85
N LEU A 22 -6.61 -5.12 -6.24
CA LEU A 22 -6.87 -3.84 -6.91
C LEU A 22 -7.60 -4.04 -8.24
N ARG A 23 -7.18 -5.01 -9.05
CA ARG A 23 -7.84 -5.35 -10.33
C ARG A 23 -9.25 -5.93 -10.17
N ALA A 24 -9.56 -6.49 -9.00
CA ALA A 24 -10.90 -7.03 -8.71
C ALA A 24 -11.92 -5.92 -8.40
N VAL A 25 -11.51 -4.66 -8.20
CA VAL A 25 -12.44 -3.54 -7.99
C VAL A 25 -13.19 -3.24 -9.29
N PRO A 26 -14.55 -3.35 -9.31
CA PRO A 26 -15.31 -3.08 -10.54
C PRO A 26 -15.25 -1.59 -10.91
N PRO A 27 -14.90 -1.22 -12.15
CA PRO A 27 -14.81 0.19 -12.57
C PRO A 27 -16.10 0.99 -12.37
N ALA A 28 -17.26 0.34 -12.49
CA ALA A 28 -18.58 0.97 -12.29
C ALA A 28 -18.97 1.17 -10.82
N LYS A 29 -18.12 0.78 -9.86
CA LYS A 29 -18.40 0.78 -8.41
C LYS A 29 -17.33 1.50 -7.58
N LEU A 30 -16.58 2.39 -8.19
CA LEU A 30 -15.52 3.15 -7.52
C LEU A 30 -16.03 4.05 -6.39
N ASP A 31 -17.28 4.50 -6.47
CA ASP A 31 -17.99 5.29 -5.47
C ASP A 31 -18.60 4.46 -4.32
N TYR A 32 -18.58 3.12 -4.42
CA TYR A 32 -19.14 2.26 -3.39
C TYR A 32 -18.42 2.44 -2.05
N ARG A 33 -19.20 2.50 -0.97
CA ARG A 33 -18.74 2.44 0.42
C ARG A 33 -19.72 1.64 1.27
N PRO A 34 -19.25 0.77 2.16
CA PRO A 34 -20.12 -0.08 2.98
C PRO A 34 -20.83 0.71 4.09
N HIS A 35 -20.33 1.89 4.44
CA HIS A 35 -20.88 2.76 5.46
C HIS A 35 -20.54 4.22 5.14
N PRO A 36 -21.40 5.23 5.47
CA PRO A 36 -21.13 6.65 5.19
C PRO A 36 -19.79 7.18 5.73
N ARG A 37 -19.26 6.58 6.80
CA ARG A 37 -17.95 6.94 7.40
C ARG A 37 -16.78 6.19 6.75
N SER A 38 -17.04 5.20 5.90
CA SER A 38 -15.97 4.45 5.23
C SER A 38 -15.44 5.23 4.04
N ARG A 39 -14.18 4.99 3.68
CA ARG A 39 -13.65 5.40 2.38
C ARG A 39 -14.44 4.73 1.26
N THR A 40 -14.54 5.36 0.11
CA THR A 40 -15.02 4.70 -1.11
C THR A 40 -14.03 3.64 -1.56
N ALA A 41 -14.46 2.74 -2.45
CA ALA A 41 -13.58 1.74 -3.06
C ALA A 41 -12.40 2.42 -3.78
N ALA A 42 -12.65 3.52 -4.50
CA ALA A 42 -11.60 4.31 -5.13
C ALA A 42 -10.60 4.90 -4.12
N GLU A 43 -11.10 5.58 -3.08
CA GLU A 43 -10.25 6.18 -2.04
C GLU A 43 -9.41 5.14 -1.31
N LEU A 44 -9.98 3.97 -1.00
CA LEU A 44 -9.25 2.91 -0.32
C LEU A 44 -8.21 2.24 -1.24
N ALA A 45 -8.59 1.97 -2.49
CA ALA A 45 -7.66 1.41 -3.49
C ALA A 45 -6.52 2.38 -3.81
N TRP A 46 -6.83 3.69 -3.88
CA TRP A 46 -5.82 4.73 -4.10
C TRP A 46 -4.86 4.85 -2.92
N LEU A 47 -5.36 4.80 -1.69
CA LEU A 47 -4.51 4.80 -0.49
C LEU A 47 -3.50 3.64 -0.54
N ILE A 48 -3.95 2.43 -0.86
CA ILE A 48 -3.07 1.26 -1.03
C ILE A 48 -2.00 1.52 -2.11
N ALA A 49 -2.40 2.15 -3.22
CA ALA A 49 -1.53 2.31 -4.38
C ALA A 49 -0.46 3.38 -4.20
N HIS A 50 -0.79 4.47 -3.46
CA HIS A 50 0.06 5.65 -3.46
C HIS A 50 0.76 5.91 -2.13
N ALA A 51 0.28 5.33 -1.01
CA ALA A 51 0.82 5.63 0.32
C ALA A 51 2.34 5.38 0.41
N ASP A 52 2.82 4.31 -0.19
CA ASP A 52 4.25 3.97 -0.24
C ASP A 52 5.12 5.06 -0.90
N SER A 53 4.55 5.97 -1.70
CA SER A 53 5.31 7.09 -2.30
C SER A 53 5.94 8.00 -1.24
N ALA A 54 5.34 8.09 -0.06
CA ALA A 54 5.89 8.83 1.08
C ALA A 54 7.20 8.24 1.61
N LEU A 55 7.44 6.95 1.41
CA LEU A 55 8.69 6.29 1.81
C LEU A 55 9.89 6.76 0.98
N ILE A 56 9.69 7.24 -0.24
CA ILE A 56 10.79 7.70 -1.11
C ILE A 56 11.53 8.89 -0.48
N PRO A 57 10.88 10.06 -0.24
CA PRO A 57 11.56 11.17 0.40
C PRO A 57 11.97 10.87 1.85
N LEU A 58 11.24 10.02 2.58
CA LEU A 58 11.61 9.61 3.92
C LEU A 58 12.96 8.88 3.93
N ILE A 59 13.18 7.92 3.03
CA ILE A 59 14.43 7.17 2.91
C ILE A 59 15.56 8.05 2.38
N GLU A 60 15.30 8.89 1.36
CA GLU A 60 16.33 9.68 0.68
C GLU A 60 16.74 10.94 1.46
N LYS A 61 15.81 11.56 2.18
CA LYS A 61 15.99 12.87 2.82
C LYS A 61 15.80 12.85 4.34
N GLY A 62 15.34 11.72 4.90
CA GLY A 62 15.04 11.58 6.32
C GLY A 62 13.75 12.26 6.78
N SER A 63 12.95 12.82 5.87
CA SER A 63 11.68 13.45 6.24
C SER A 63 10.69 13.47 5.09
N VAL A 64 9.39 13.44 5.44
CA VAL A 64 8.29 13.57 4.49
C VAL A 64 7.09 14.27 5.15
N GLU A 65 6.37 15.06 4.37
CA GLU A 65 5.04 15.56 4.71
C GLU A 65 4.00 14.79 3.91
N TRP A 66 3.05 14.15 4.63
CA TRP A 66 1.95 13.45 3.99
C TRP A 66 0.96 14.44 3.38
N LYS A 67 0.61 14.18 2.14
CA LYS A 67 -0.46 14.90 1.42
C LYS A 67 -1.45 13.89 0.88
N GLU A 68 -2.70 14.07 1.25
CA GLU A 68 -3.77 13.27 0.69
C GLU A 68 -4.06 13.74 -0.74
N GLU A 69 -4.11 12.81 -1.67
CA GLU A 69 -4.39 13.08 -3.08
C GLU A 69 -5.72 12.44 -3.49
N PRO A 70 -6.50 13.08 -4.36
CA PRO A 70 -7.74 12.50 -4.85
C PRO A 70 -7.47 11.25 -5.69
N ALA A 71 -8.32 10.23 -5.51
CA ALA A 71 -8.23 9.02 -6.30
C ALA A 71 -8.55 9.27 -7.79
N PRO A 72 -7.83 8.65 -8.73
CA PRO A 72 -8.16 8.72 -10.14
C PRO A 72 -9.49 8.01 -10.43
N ALA A 73 -10.11 8.36 -11.56
CA ALA A 73 -11.40 7.81 -11.97
C ALA A 73 -11.33 6.41 -12.60
N LYS A 74 -10.13 5.86 -12.78
CA LYS A 74 -9.92 4.58 -13.46
C LYS A 74 -9.10 3.61 -12.61
N VAL A 75 -9.58 2.37 -12.51
CA VAL A 75 -8.89 1.29 -11.80
C VAL A 75 -7.51 1.02 -12.37
N GLU A 76 -7.35 1.10 -13.68
CA GLU A 76 -6.08 0.88 -14.38
C GLU A 76 -5.01 1.90 -13.95
N GLU A 77 -5.40 3.14 -13.70
CA GLU A 77 -4.49 4.19 -13.19
C GLU A 77 -4.05 3.91 -11.75
N ILE A 78 -4.97 3.40 -10.92
CA ILE A 78 -4.67 2.97 -9.54
C ILE A 78 -3.68 1.81 -9.56
N VAL A 79 -3.94 0.78 -10.36
CA VAL A 79 -3.05 -0.39 -10.50
C VAL A 79 -1.67 0.02 -11.00
N ALA A 80 -1.62 0.86 -12.05
CA ALA A 80 -0.36 1.36 -12.60
C ALA A 80 0.44 2.19 -11.58
N MET A 81 -0.24 2.98 -10.74
CA MET A 81 0.41 3.70 -9.64
C MET A 81 1.01 2.74 -8.63
N TYR A 82 0.24 1.74 -8.17
CA TYR A 82 0.73 0.73 -7.25
C TYR A 82 2.00 0.04 -7.80
N GLU A 83 1.96 -0.44 -9.04
CA GLU A 83 3.09 -1.16 -9.65
C GLU A 83 4.34 -0.28 -9.74
N ARG A 84 4.20 1.00 -10.15
CA ARG A 84 5.31 1.95 -10.20
C ARG A 84 5.88 2.26 -8.82
N THR A 85 5.01 2.58 -7.86
CA THR A 85 5.42 2.98 -6.50
C THR A 85 6.07 1.82 -5.78
N ALA A 86 5.46 0.63 -5.82
CA ALA A 86 6.01 -0.56 -5.20
C ALA A 86 7.40 -0.92 -5.78
N LYS A 87 7.57 -0.80 -7.11
CA LYS A 87 8.88 -1.02 -7.73
C LYS A 87 9.91 0.03 -7.30
N ALA A 88 9.55 1.31 -7.32
CA ALA A 88 10.45 2.39 -6.95
C ALA A 88 10.92 2.28 -5.49
N VAL A 89 10.01 1.97 -4.57
CA VAL A 89 10.34 1.77 -3.14
C VAL A 89 11.19 0.52 -2.95
N ASP A 90 10.87 -0.59 -3.60
CA ASP A 90 11.65 -1.83 -3.49
C ASP A 90 13.08 -1.65 -4.04
N ASP A 91 13.24 -0.95 -5.17
CA ASP A 91 14.55 -0.62 -5.73
C ASP A 91 15.34 0.32 -4.79
N LEU A 92 14.65 1.24 -4.13
CA LEU A 92 15.27 2.14 -3.15
C LEU A 92 15.72 1.38 -1.90
N ILE A 93 14.87 0.51 -1.34
CA ILE A 93 15.21 -0.36 -0.20
C ILE A 93 16.43 -1.24 -0.53
N ALA A 94 16.48 -1.80 -1.75
CA ALA A 94 17.58 -2.68 -2.16
C ALA A 94 18.95 -1.98 -2.15
N ARG A 95 19.00 -0.68 -2.49
CA ARG A 95 20.25 0.13 -2.54
C ARG A 95 20.53 0.92 -1.26
N THR A 96 19.59 0.96 -0.32
CA THR A 96 19.75 1.67 0.96
C THR A 96 20.79 0.96 1.83
N SER A 97 21.66 1.73 2.51
CA SER A 97 22.61 1.19 3.48
C SER A 97 21.92 0.77 4.77
N ASP A 98 22.52 -0.15 5.53
CA ASP A 98 21.97 -0.53 6.83
C ASP A 98 22.00 0.65 7.82
N THR A 99 22.97 1.56 7.71
CA THR A 99 23.01 2.81 8.49
C THR A 99 21.77 3.68 8.20
N THR A 100 21.44 3.89 6.93
CA THR A 100 20.23 4.66 6.56
C THR A 100 18.95 3.93 6.97
N TRP A 101 18.94 2.59 6.90
CA TRP A 101 17.80 1.75 7.30
C TRP A 101 17.46 1.90 8.79
N GLU A 102 18.47 2.07 9.63
CA GLU A 102 18.35 2.25 11.08
C GLU A 102 18.25 3.72 11.51
N GLN A 103 18.48 4.65 10.58
CA GLN A 103 18.43 6.09 10.85
C GLN A 103 17.01 6.55 11.21
N LYS A 104 16.90 7.54 12.09
CA LYS A 104 15.63 8.21 12.39
C LYS A 104 15.17 9.06 11.21
N GLY A 105 13.88 8.97 10.92
CA GLY A 105 13.17 9.82 9.99
C GLY A 105 12.03 10.58 10.67
N LYS A 106 11.49 11.58 9.97
CA LYS A 106 10.40 12.45 10.42
C LYS A 106 9.22 12.38 9.46
N PHE A 107 8.07 12.06 9.99
CA PHE A 107 6.83 11.99 9.22
C PHE A 107 5.86 13.05 9.74
N PHE A 108 5.52 14.02 8.89
CA PHE A 108 4.56 15.08 9.19
C PHE A 108 3.17 14.71 8.65
N PHE A 109 2.18 14.67 9.51
CA PHE A 109 0.80 14.30 9.18
C PHE A 109 -0.15 15.51 9.32
N GLY A 110 0.22 16.64 8.70
CA GLY A 110 -0.54 17.89 8.79
C GLY A 110 -0.47 18.57 10.17
N THR A 111 0.47 18.15 11.02
CA THR A 111 0.74 18.72 12.34
C THR A 111 2.15 19.34 12.36
N PRO A 112 2.39 20.38 13.20
CA PRO A 112 3.73 20.96 13.35
C PRO A 112 4.77 19.97 13.87
N GLU A 113 4.37 19.05 14.74
CA GLU A 113 5.24 18.05 15.35
C GLU A 113 5.25 16.77 14.50
N PRO A 114 6.43 16.28 14.09
CA PRO A 114 6.54 15.04 13.34
C PRO A 114 6.35 13.81 14.24
N TRP A 115 5.85 12.73 13.64
CA TRP A 115 6.11 11.40 14.17
C TRP A 115 7.55 11.01 13.81
N GLU A 116 8.34 10.63 14.81
CA GLU A 116 9.73 10.21 14.64
C GLU A 116 9.87 8.71 14.92
N ASP A 117 10.46 7.99 14.00
CA ASP A 117 10.83 6.59 14.16
C ASP A 117 12.00 6.26 13.22
N THR A 118 12.51 5.03 13.26
CA THR A 118 13.52 4.60 12.30
C THR A 118 12.91 4.39 10.90
N VAL A 119 13.73 4.55 9.86
CA VAL A 119 13.31 4.27 8.47
C VAL A 119 12.74 2.85 8.37
N GLN A 120 13.39 1.85 8.99
CA GLN A 120 12.89 0.48 8.99
C GLN A 120 11.48 0.36 9.57
N ASN A 121 11.21 1.02 10.69
CA ASN A 121 9.89 0.96 11.35
C ASN A 121 8.82 1.65 10.50
N PHE A 122 9.15 2.76 9.84
CA PHE A 122 8.25 3.38 8.85
C PHE A 122 7.95 2.43 7.70
N VAL A 123 8.97 1.82 7.08
CA VAL A 123 8.75 0.89 5.95
C VAL A 123 7.91 -0.31 6.36
N TRP A 124 8.18 -0.92 7.51
CA TRP A 124 7.35 -2.00 8.05
C TRP A 124 5.92 -1.54 8.38
N GLY A 125 5.78 -0.37 9.00
CA GLY A 125 4.48 0.23 9.33
C GLY A 125 3.61 0.43 8.10
N PHE A 126 4.15 1.07 7.05
CA PHE A 126 3.45 1.26 5.77
C PHE A 126 3.09 -0.06 5.11
N PHE A 127 3.97 -1.05 5.16
CA PHE A 127 3.70 -2.38 4.62
C PHE A 127 2.56 -3.10 5.36
N HIS A 128 2.54 -3.05 6.70
CA HIS A 128 1.46 -3.62 7.50
C HIS A 128 0.13 -2.89 7.26
N ASP A 129 0.18 -1.56 7.18
CA ASP A 129 -0.98 -0.73 6.89
C ASP A 129 -1.57 -1.05 5.50
N ALA A 130 -0.71 -1.21 4.49
CA ALA A 130 -1.14 -1.63 3.16
C ALA A 130 -1.81 -3.02 3.17
N ILE A 131 -1.26 -4.00 3.91
CA ILE A 131 -1.86 -5.33 4.09
C ILE A 131 -3.22 -5.22 4.78
N HIS A 132 -3.33 -4.38 5.84
CA HIS A 132 -4.59 -4.11 6.52
C HIS A 132 -5.64 -3.54 5.54
N HIS A 133 -5.29 -2.50 4.80
CA HIS A 133 -6.20 -1.87 3.82
C HIS A 133 -6.56 -2.80 2.65
N ARG A 134 -5.63 -3.65 2.20
CA ARG A 134 -5.95 -4.69 1.22
C ARG A 134 -7.00 -5.66 1.77
N GLY A 135 -6.85 -6.14 3.00
CA GLY A 135 -7.85 -6.97 3.67
C GLY A 135 -9.20 -6.26 3.80
N GLN A 136 -9.18 -4.97 4.14
CA GLN A 136 -10.39 -4.14 4.19
C GLN A 136 -11.05 -4.03 2.80
N LEU A 137 -10.30 -3.80 1.73
CA LEU A 137 -10.81 -3.70 0.36
C LEU A 137 -11.45 -5.02 -0.11
N THR A 138 -10.91 -6.18 0.30
CA THR A 138 -11.53 -7.48 -0.05
C THR A 138 -12.96 -7.62 0.46
N THR A 139 -13.30 -7.00 1.58
CA THR A 139 -14.67 -7.02 2.13
C THR A 139 -15.65 -6.21 1.29
N TYR A 140 -15.18 -5.27 0.45
CA TYR A 140 -16.00 -4.48 -0.46
C TYR A 140 -16.35 -5.25 -1.74
N LEU A 141 -15.49 -6.20 -2.17
CA LEU A 141 -15.59 -6.81 -3.49
C LEU A 141 -16.92 -7.54 -3.74
N ARG A 142 -17.35 -8.43 -2.81
CA ARG A 142 -18.61 -9.16 -2.96
C ARG A 142 -19.85 -8.26 -2.99
N PRO A 143 -20.00 -7.28 -2.07
CA PRO A 143 -21.10 -6.31 -2.17
C PRO A 143 -21.12 -5.50 -3.47
N MET A 144 -19.96 -5.30 -4.10
CA MET A 144 -19.86 -4.66 -5.40
C MET A 144 -20.15 -5.60 -6.59
N GLY A 145 -20.44 -6.89 -6.32
CA GLY A 145 -20.67 -7.90 -7.36
C GLY A 145 -19.40 -8.51 -7.95
N SER A 146 -18.25 -8.33 -7.31
CA SER A 146 -16.97 -8.90 -7.72
C SER A 146 -16.59 -10.12 -6.91
N LYS A 147 -15.49 -10.79 -7.32
CA LYS A 147 -14.92 -11.95 -6.66
C LYS A 147 -13.74 -11.54 -5.77
N VAL A 148 -13.58 -12.23 -4.64
CA VAL A 148 -12.41 -12.09 -3.79
C VAL A 148 -11.31 -13.02 -4.30
N PRO A 149 -10.15 -12.50 -4.75
CA PRO A 149 -9.05 -13.35 -5.20
C PRO A 149 -8.42 -14.12 -4.03
N SER A 150 -7.77 -15.23 -4.33
CA SER A 150 -6.88 -15.93 -3.41
C SER A 150 -5.72 -15.02 -2.99
N ILE A 151 -5.37 -15.01 -1.68
CA ILE A 151 -4.26 -14.21 -1.12
C ILE A 151 -3.25 -15.12 -0.44
N TYR A 152 -3.56 -15.65 0.74
CA TYR A 152 -2.71 -16.57 1.50
C TYR A 152 -3.19 -18.03 1.40
N GLY A 153 -4.23 -18.26 0.66
CA GLY A 153 -4.88 -19.52 0.41
C GLY A 153 -6.15 -19.29 -0.38
N PRO A 154 -6.93 -20.34 -0.67
CA PRO A 154 -8.16 -20.21 -1.44
C PRO A 154 -9.17 -19.29 -0.75
N SER A 155 -9.95 -18.57 -1.56
CA SER A 155 -11.16 -17.88 -1.11
C SER A 155 -12.40 -18.69 -1.51
N GLY A 156 -13.61 -18.25 -1.10
CA GLY A 156 -14.86 -18.85 -1.60
C GLY A 156 -15.12 -18.63 -3.10
N ASP A 157 -14.33 -17.74 -3.74
CA ASP A 157 -14.52 -17.36 -5.16
C ASP A 157 -13.33 -17.77 -6.04
N ASP A 158 -12.17 -18.11 -5.43
CA ASP A 158 -10.93 -18.42 -6.13
C ASP A 158 -10.19 -19.55 -5.39
N PRO A 159 -10.02 -20.74 -6.02
CA PRO A 159 -9.36 -21.90 -5.40
C PRO A 159 -7.85 -21.70 -5.19
N GLY A 160 -7.22 -20.69 -5.77
CA GLY A 160 -5.80 -20.38 -5.56
C GLY A 160 -4.83 -21.31 -6.29
N VAL A 161 -5.23 -21.93 -7.40
CA VAL A 161 -4.42 -22.81 -8.28
C VAL A 161 -3.94 -22.05 -9.51
#